data_3d8b091efc317d86a0bc860e14a1ebe4
#
_entry.id   3d8b091efc317d86a0bc860e14a1ebe4
#
_cell.length_a   1.000
_cell.length_b   1.000
_cell.length_c   1.000
_cell.angle_alpha   90.00
_cell.angle_beta   90.00
_cell.angle_gamma   90.00
#
_symmetry.space_group_name_H-M   'P 1'
#
loop_
_entity.id
_entity.type
_entity.pdbx_description
1 polymer ?
#
loop_
_entity_poly.entity_id
_entity_poly.type
_entity_poly.pdbx_seq_one_letter_code
_entity_poly.pdbx_strand_id
1 'polypeptide(L)'
;MILLMERDVPEELLYEGKAKKLFITEDPQILRVEYKDDATAFNGKKFDRLRDKGRLNNAITVFFFEHLDTKDIPSHYVRKISETEQLVRRVKIIPLEVVVRNVAAGSLSKRIGWEEGKELPHPIVEFYYKDDDLSDPLLAEEHIRLLELASEAQIEELKKRGLAVNEALKSLMLSKGIRLIDFKLEFGLDQKGEILLADEISPDTCRFWDIESGKILDKDRFRRDLGGVTEAYLEIHQRLTEEIT
;
A
#
# COMPACT_ATOMS: atom_id res chain seq x y z
N MET A 1 37.61 -0.65 -18.72
CA MET A 1 37.05 0.29 -17.75
C MET A 1 36.16 1.24 -18.55
N ILE A 2 34.92 0.83 -18.78
CA ILE A 2 33.94 1.62 -19.54
C ILE A 2 33.19 2.44 -18.48
N LEU A 3 33.45 3.75 -18.41
CA LEU A 3 32.63 4.72 -17.71
C LEU A 3 31.26 4.68 -18.39
N LEU A 4 30.24 4.13 -17.69
CA LEU A 4 28.87 4.41 -18.01
C LEU A 4 28.66 5.90 -17.73
N MET A 5 28.64 6.70 -18.78
CA MET A 5 28.13 8.07 -18.72
C MET A 5 26.66 7.96 -18.27
N GLU A 6 26.39 8.46 -17.05
CA GLU A 6 25.06 8.83 -16.65
C GLU A 6 24.55 9.82 -17.70
N ARG A 7 23.66 9.38 -18.56
CA ARG A 7 22.94 10.28 -19.44
C ARG A 7 21.92 10.97 -18.57
N ASP A 8 22.08 12.26 -18.37
CA ASP A 8 21.04 13.19 -17.93
C ASP A 8 19.92 13.22 -19.00
N VAL A 9 19.11 12.16 -19.03
CA VAL A 9 17.81 12.24 -19.72
C VAL A 9 16.92 13.05 -18.77
N PRO A 10 16.35 14.18 -19.24
CA PRO A 10 15.43 14.94 -18.41
C PRO A 10 14.29 14.00 -18.03
N GLU A 11 14.19 13.69 -16.73
CA GLU A 11 13.16 12.84 -16.20
C GLU A 11 11.82 13.58 -16.26
N GLU A 12 10.94 13.14 -17.14
CA GLU A 12 9.62 13.71 -17.26
C GLU A 12 8.75 13.23 -16.10
N LEU A 13 8.35 14.16 -15.22
CA LEU A 13 7.41 13.90 -14.14
C LEU A 13 6.03 13.60 -14.76
N LEU A 14 5.55 12.37 -14.58
CA LEU A 14 4.22 11.96 -15.05
C LEU A 14 3.14 12.36 -14.03
N TYR A 15 3.41 12.18 -12.75
CA TYR A 15 2.44 12.41 -11.69
C TYR A 15 3.14 12.65 -10.35
N GLU A 16 2.61 13.56 -9.53
CA GLU A 16 3.00 13.73 -8.14
C GLU A 16 1.80 13.57 -7.23
N GLY A 17 1.87 12.54 -6.37
CA GLY A 17 0.89 12.25 -5.33
C GLY A 17 1.33 12.73 -3.95
N LYS A 18 0.55 12.38 -2.94
CA LYS A 18 0.79 12.74 -1.54
C LYS A 18 2.10 12.17 -0.99
N ALA A 19 2.46 10.94 -1.37
CA ALA A 19 3.61 10.21 -0.82
C ALA A 19 4.68 9.85 -1.86
N LYS A 20 4.40 9.98 -3.15
CA LYS A 20 5.24 9.50 -4.24
C LYS A 20 5.21 10.44 -5.45
N LYS A 21 6.29 10.34 -6.25
CA LYS A 21 6.35 10.88 -7.61
C LYS A 21 6.58 9.74 -8.60
N LEU A 22 5.96 9.83 -9.76
CA LEU A 22 6.13 8.89 -10.86
C LEU A 22 6.77 9.61 -12.04
N PHE A 23 7.79 8.99 -12.60
CA PHE A 23 8.53 9.52 -13.74
C PHE A 23 8.48 8.55 -14.91
N ILE A 24 8.44 9.09 -16.12
CA ILE A 24 8.56 8.32 -17.36
C ILE A 24 10.02 7.88 -17.52
N THR A 25 10.23 6.63 -17.94
CA THR A 25 11.55 6.10 -18.28
C THR A 25 11.71 5.97 -19.80
N GLU A 26 12.87 5.54 -20.26
CA GLU A 26 13.11 5.24 -21.69
C GLU A 26 12.17 4.12 -22.21
N ASP A 27 11.78 3.19 -21.34
CA ASP A 27 10.76 2.17 -21.65
C ASP A 27 9.37 2.70 -21.27
N PRO A 28 8.46 2.94 -22.23
CA PRO A 28 7.13 3.46 -21.96
C PRO A 28 6.25 2.54 -21.12
N GLN A 29 6.66 1.28 -20.92
CA GLN A 29 5.99 0.30 -20.07
C GLN A 29 6.47 0.30 -18.64
N ILE A 30 7.55 1.03 -18.33
CA ILE A 30 8.19 1.10 -17.03
C ILE A 30 8.11 2.53 -16.51
N LEU A 31 7.77 2.66 -15.23
CA LEU A 31 7.84 3.93 -14.53
C LEU A 31 8.87 3.84 -13.40
N ARG A 32 9.51 4.97 -13.10
CA ARG A 32 10.30 5.15 -11.89
C ARG A 32 9.42 5.80 -10.82
N VAL A 33 9.37 5.20 -9.67
CA VAL A 33 8.66 5.70 -8.49
C VAL A 33 9.69 6.22 -7.50
N GLU A 34 9.52 7.46 -7.05
CA GLU A 34 10.27 8.08 -5.96
C GLU A 34 9.36 8.28 -4.75
N TYR A 35 9.74 7.72 -3.61
CA TYR A 35 9.03 7.87 -2.34
C TYR A 35 9.46 9.14 -1.62
N LYS A 36 8.48 9.90 -1.15
CA LYS A 36 8.67 11.19 -0.46
C LYS A 36 8.64 11.00 1.06
N ASP A 37 9.30 11.90 1.75
CA ASP A 37 9.21 12.01 3.22
C ASP A 37 7.91 12.68 3.71
N ASP A 38 7.07 13.12 2.78
CA ASP A 38 5.81 13.78 3.09
C ASP A 38 4.82 12.82 3.76
N ALA A 39 4.23 13.26 4.86
CA ALA A 39 3.15 12.58 5.58
C ALA A 39 1.89 13.45 5.53
N THR A 40 0.80 12.91 5.02
CA THR A 40 -0.49 13.58 4.95
C THR A 40 -1.58 12.73 5.58
N ALA A 41 -2.55 13.40 6.23
CA ALA A 41 -3.76 12.75 6.73
C ALA A 41 -4.97 13.66 6.54
N PHE A 42 -6.19 13.06 6.61
CA PHE A 42 -7.46 13.79 6.52
C PHE A 42 -7.57 14.65 5.26
N ASN A 43 -7.29 14.06 4.08
CA ASN A 43 -7.30 14.72 2.78
C ASN A 43 -6.41 15.97 2.73
N GLY A 44 -5.16 15.83 3.24
CA GLY A 44 -4.17 16.90 3.23
C GLY A 44 -4.34 17.97 4.31
N LYS A 45 -5.39 17.89 5.17
CA LYS A 45 -5.58 18.85 6.28
C LYS A 45 -4.48 18.77 7.35
N LYS A 46 -3.82 17.61 7.46
CA LYS A 46 -2.65 17.41 8.29
C LYS A 46 -1.48 17.05 7.41
N PHE A 47 -0.38 17.79 7.53
CA PHE A 47 0.84 17.61 6.76
C PHE A 47 2.05 17.75 7.67
N ASP A 48 3.05 16.91 7.43
CA ASP A 48 4.38 17.02 8.02
C ASP A 48 5.40 16.37 7.07
N ARG A 49 6.68 16.63 7.29
CA ARG A 49 7.77 15.99 6.59
C ARG A 49 8.58 15.14 7.58
N LEU A 50 8.48 13.84 7.44
CA LEU A 50 9.06 12.86 8.35
C LEU A 50 10.33 12.27 7.72
N ARG A 51 11.48 12.68 8.22
CA ARG A 51 12.79 12.22 7.73
C ARG A 51 12.83 10.68 7.66
N ASP A 52 13.39 10.14 6.58
CA ASP A 52 13.55 8.71 6.30
C ASP A 52 12.24 7.94 6.04
N LYS A 53 11.07 8.60 6.07
CA LYS A 53 9.79 7.93 5.81
C LYS A 53 9.73 7.31 4.39
N GLY A 54 10.16 8.07 3.38
CA GLY A 54 10.19 7.61 1.99
C GLY A 54 11.08 6.38 1.83
N ARG A 55 12.28 6.42 2.41
CA ARG A 55 13.21 5.29 2.40
C ARG A 55 12.61 4.04 3.06
N LEU A 56 11.98 4.18 4.20
CA LEU A 56 11.36 3.06 4.92
C LEU A 56 10.16 2.50 4.17
N ASN A 57 9.28 3.34 3.64
CA ASN A 57 8.14 2.89 2.85
C ASN A 57 8.58 2.16 1.57
N ASN A 58 9.60 2.67 0.86
CA ASN A 58 10.17 1.97 -0.28
C ASN A 58 10.72 0.58 0.10
N ALA A 59 11.55 0.52 1.15
CA ALA A 59 12.16 -0.74 1.58
C ALA A 59 11.12 -1.78 2.03
N ILE A 60 10.10 -1.37 2.79
CA ILE A 60 9.02 -2.23 3.26
C ILE A 60 8.15 -2.70 2.09
N THR A 61 7.81 -1.80 1.15
CA THR A 61 7.03 -2.14 -0.05
C THR A 61 7.76 -3.16 -0.92
N VAL A 62 9.06 -2.94 -1.15
CA VAL A 62 9.91 -3.90 -1.90
C VAL A 62 9.87 -5.27 -1.24
N PHE A 63 10.10 -5.34 0.08
CA PHE A 63 10.05 -6.60 0.82
C PHE A 63 8.71 -7.33 0.66
N PHE A 64 7.59 -6.60 0.79
CA PHE A 64 6.28 -7.22 0.62
C PHE A 64 6.02 -7.68 -0.82
N PHE A 65 6.39 -6.91 -1.82
CA PHE A 65 6.20 -7.33 -3.21
C PHE A 65 7.05 -8.55 -3.57
N GLU A 66 8.31 -8.60 -3.12
CA GLU A 66 9.17 -9.77 -3.29
C GLU A 66 8.62 -11.00 -2.55
N HIS A 67 8.09 -10.83 -1.33
CA HIS A 67 7.42 -11.90 -0.60
C HIS A 67 6.17 -12.41 -1.34
N LEU A 68 5.32 -11.51 -1.84
CA LEU A 68 4.11 -11.88 -2.59
C LEU A 68 4.42 -12.57 -3.91
N ASP A 69 5.52 -12.23 -4.57
CA ASP A 69 5.99 -12.92 -5.78
C ASP A 69 6.30 -14.39 -5.49
N THR A 70 6.87 -14.71 -4.32
CA THR A 70 7.07 -16.12 -3.88
C THR A 70 5.77 -16.90 -3.63
N LYS A 71 4.62 -16.21 -3.65
CA LYS A 71 3.27 -16.79 -3.47
C LYS A 71 2.45 -16.75 -4.75
N ASP A 72 3.10 -16.50 -5.89
CA ASP A 72 2.44 -16.36 -7.20
C ASP A 72 1.37 -15.25 -7.23
N ILE A 73 1.56 -14.18 -6.44
CA ILE A 73 0.70 -12.99 -6.44
C ILE A 73 1.41 -11.88 -7.24
N PRO A 74 1.04 -11.67 -8.51
CA PRO A 74 1.75 -10.75 -9.38
C PRO A 74 1.51 -9.29 -9.00
N SER A 75 2.58 -8.51 -8.99
CA SER A 75 2.55 -7.06 -8.76
C SER A 75 3.17 -6.29 -9.93
N HIS A 76 3.02 -4.99 -9.89
CA HIS A 76 3.68 -4.09 -10.85
C HIS A 76 5.18 -3.90 -10.56
N TYR A 77 5.67 -4.32 -9.40
CA TYR A 77 7.06 -4.18 -9.00
C TYR A 77 8.01 -4.88 -9.98
N VAL A 78 9.11 -4.22 -10.31
CA VAL A 78 10.17 -4.77 -11.16
C VAL A 78 11.45 -4.94 -10.36
N ARG A 79 11.96 -3.87 -9.79
CA ARG A 79 13.15 -3.89 -8.93
C ARG A 79 13.35 -2.58 -8.17
N LYS A 80 14.04 -2.63 -7.06
CA LYS A 80 14.58 -1.47 -6.35
C LYS A 80 15.76 -0.88 -7.12
N ILE A 81 15.90 0.44 -7.17
CA ILE A 81 17.02 1.15 -7.83
C ILE A 81 17.81 2.03 -6.88
N SER A 82 17.18 2.55 -5.84
CA SER A 82 17.87 3.30 -4.77
C SER A 82 17.17 3.08 -3.43
N GLU A 83 17.59 3.75 -2.38
CA GLU A 83 16.93 3.68 -1.08
C GLU A 83 15.49 4.20 -1.11
N THR A 84 15.21 5.18 -1.96
CA THR A 84 13.89 5.84 -2.06
C THR A 84 13.18 5.53 -3.37
N GLU A 85 13.74 4.70 -4.26
CA GLU A 85 13.22 4.56 -5.61
C GLU A 85 13.14 3.10 -6.06
N GLN A 86 12.15 2.83 -6.88
CA GLN A 86 11.94 1.53 -7.54
C GLN A 86 11.42 1.72 -8.97
N LEU A 87 11.63 0.71 -9.80
CA LEU A 87 10.96 0.58 -11.09
C LEU A 87 9.71 -0.29 -10.96
N VAL A 88 8.67 0.14 -11.64
CA VAL A 88 7.39 -0.57 -11.69
C VAL A 88 6.87 -0.66 -13.13
N ARG A 89 6.12 -1.69 -13.43
CA ARG A 89 5.36 -1.77 -14.69
C ARG A 89 4.29 -0.67 -14.71
N ARG A 90 4.15 -0.02 -15.84
CA ARG A 90 3.07 0.95 -16.05
C ARG A 90 1.75 0.21 -16.16
N VAL A 91 0.80 0.57 -15.33
CA VAL A 91 -0.56 0.00 -15.32
C VAL A 91 -1.59 1.12 -15.39
N LYS A 92 -2.75 0.81 -15.94
CA LYS A 92 -3.93 1.67 -15.82
C LYS A 92 -4.63 1.32 -14.52
N ILE A 93 -4.54 2.20 -13.53
CA ILE A 93 -5.18 1.97 -12.23
C ILE A 93 -6.69 1.77 -12.39
N ILE A 94 -7.22 0.73 -11.79
CA ILE A 94 -8.65 0.56 -11.56
C ILE A 94 -9.01 1.54 -10.44
N PRO A 95 -9.95 2.48 -10.63
CA PRO A 95 -10.18 3.57 -9.69
C PRO A 95 -10.92 3.13 -8.43
N LEU A 96 -10.44 2.06 -7.82
CA LEU A 96 -10.94 1.46 -6.59
C LEU A 96 -9.79 1.20 -5.62
N GLU A 97 -9.95 1.61 -4.38
CA GLU A 97 -9.16 1.11 -3.27
C GLU A 97 -9.85 -0.16 -2.73
N VAL A 98 -9.08 -1.24 -2.62
CA VAL A 98 -9.52 -2.51 -2.07
C VAL A 98 -9.01 -2.62 -0.64
N VAL A 99 -9.91 -2.56 0.33
CA VAL A 99 -9.55 -2.60 1.75
C VAL A 99 -9.94 -3.95 2.34
N VAL A 100 -8.94 -4.69 2.84
CA VAL A 100 -9.17 -5.96 3.54
C VAL A 100 -9.02 -5.74 5.04
N ARG A 101 -10.01 -6.22 5.80
CA ARG A 101 -10.03 -6.02 7.25
C ARG A 101 -10.14 -7.34 7.99
N ASN A 102 -9.27 -7.52 8.98
CA ASN A 102 -9.24 -8.66 9.90
C ASN A 102 -9.80 -8.28 11.27
N VAL A 103 -9.72 -7.01 11.63
CA VAL A 103 -10.04 -6.48 12.95
C VAL A 103 -10.82 -5.18 12.80
N ALA A 104 -11.78 -4.94 13.65
CA ALA A 104 -12.51 -3.67 13.70
C ALA A 104 -11.56 -2.55 14.15
N ALA A 105 -11.30 -1.59 13.26
CA ALA A 105 -10.46 -0.43 13.53
C ALA A 105 -10.85 0.77 12.65
N GLY A 106 -10.44 1.96 13.04
CA GLY A 106 -10.61 3.18 12.25
C GLY A 106 -12.04 3.45 11.83
N SER A 107 -12.28 3.59 10.50
CA SER A 107 -13.62 3.90 9.98
C SER A 107 -14.61 2.76 10.15
N LEU A 108 -14.16 1.50 10.13
CA LEU A 108 -15.04 0.35 10.33
C LEU A 108 -15.66 0.36 11.74
N SER A 109 -14.85 0.47 12.79
CA SER A 109 -15.32 0.53 14.19
C SER A 109 -16.39 1.61 14.38
N LYS A 110 -16.14 2.80 13.83
CA LYS A 110 -17.09 3.92 13.91
C LYS A 110 -18.40 3.63 13.17
N ARG A 111 -18.30 3.01 11.98
CA ARG A 111 -19.45 2.77 11.10
C ARG A 111 -20.38 1.69 11.62
N ILE A 112 -19.82 0.61 12.23
CA ILE A 112 -20.63 -0.50 12.74
C ILE A 112 -20.82 -0.50 14.25
N GLY A 113 -20.24 0.49 14.97
CA GLY A 113 -20.36 0.61 16.43
C GLY A 113 -19.61 -0.46 17.22
N TRP A 114 -18.62 -1.14 16.61
CA TRP A 114 -17.82 -2.12 17.32
C TRP A 114 -16.61 -1.47 17.99
N GLU A 115 -16.22 -2.04 19.14
CA GLU A 115 -15.00 -1.64 19.84
C GLU A 115 -13.77 -1.88 18.95
N GLU A 116 -12.84 -0.92 18.97
CA GLU A 116 -11.59 -1.04 18.25
C GLU A 116 -10.75 -2.20 18.82
N GLY A 117 -10.20 -3.02 17.94
CA GLY A 117 -9.44 -4.21 18.31
C GLY A 117 -10.24 -5.51 18.33
N LYS A 118 -11.56 -5.46 18.18
CA LYS A 118 -12.40 -6.66 18.09
C LYS A 118 -12.15 -7.40 16.78
N GLU A 119 -11.82 -8.70 16.87
CA GLU A 119 -11.62 -9.55 15.69
C GLU A 119 -12.90 -9.74 14.90
N LEU A 120 -12.78 -9.75 13.59
CA LEU A 120 -13.88 -10.13 12.70
C LEU A 120 -13.95 -11.66 12.61
N PRO A 121 -15.16 -12.24 12.52
CA PRO A 121 -15.32 -13.69 12.36
C PRO A 121 -14.62 -14.25 11.10
N HIS A 122 -14.51 -13.43 10.06
CA HIS A 122 -13.80 -13.67 8.81
C HIS A 122 -13.34 -12.33 8.24
N PRO A 123 -12.29 -12.32 7.40
CA PRO A 123 -11.88 -11.10 6.72
C PRO A 123 -13.01 -10.55 5.85
N ILE A 124 -13.16 -9.25 5.82
CA ILE A 124 -14.08 -8.57 4.90
C ILE A 124 -13.29 -7.78 3.88
N VAL A 125 -13.85 -7.66 2.67
CA VAL A 125 -13.32 -6.85 1.59
C VAL A 125 -14.28 -5.71 1.33
N GLU A 126 -13.78 -4.49 1.35
CA GLU A 126 -14.53 -3.27 1.09
C GLU A 126 -13.90 -2.55 -0.11
N PHE A 127 -14.73 -1.84 -0.86
CA PHE A 127 -14.29 -1.01 -1.96
C PHE A 127 -14.52 0.46 -1.65
N TYR A 128 -13.53 1.29 -1.96
CA TYR A 128 -13.64 2.75 -1.87
C TYR A 128 -13.36 3.34 -3.24
N TYR A 129 -14.11 4.36 -3.63
CA TYR A 129 -13.86 5.08 -4.87
C TYR A 129 -12.59 5.91 -4.70
N LYS A 130 -11.61 5.70 -5.58
CA LYS A 130 -10.38 6.49 -5.60
C LYS A 130 -10.66 7.84 -6.26
N ASP A 131 -11.20 8.76 -5.48
CA ASP A 131 -11.56 10.10 -5.91
C ASP A 131 -11.37 11.09 -4.74
N ASP A 132 -10.28 11.85 -4.80
CA ASP A 132 -9.90 12.81 -3.74
C ASP A 132 -10.96 13.90 -3.53
N ASP A 133 -11.67 14.32 -4.59
CA ASP A 133 -12.71 15.37 -4.51
C ASP A 133 -13.95 14.86 -3.75
N LEU A 134 -14.24 13.57 -3.86
CA LEU A 134 -15.30 12.89 -3.11
C LEU A 134 -14.83 12.34 -1.75
N SER A 135 -13.53 12.49 -1.41
CA SER A 135 -12.96 11.97 -0.15
C SER A 135 -13.00 10.45 -0.05
N ASP A 136 -12.74 9.76 -1.15
CA ASP A 136 -12.65 8.30 -1.25
C ASP A 136 -13.81 7.58 -0.56
N PRO A 137 -15.07 7.74 -1.04
CA PRO A 137 -16.23 7.19 -0.35
C PRO A 137 -16.31 5.66 -0.47
N LEU A 138 -16.82 5.01 0.58
CA LEU A 138 -17.16 3.59 0.54
C LEU A 138 -18.25 3.34 -0.50
N LEU A 139 -18.04 2.33 -1.36
CA LEU A 139 -18.98 1.92 -2.39
C LEU A 139 -19.57 0.53 -2.10
N ALA A 140 -20.86 0.38 -2.34
CA ALA A 140 -21.44 -0.93 -2.61
C ALA A 140 -21.08 -1.37 -4.05
N GLU A 141 -21.14 -2.67 -4.32
CA GLU A 141 -20.84 -3.18 -5.66
C GLU A 141 -21.79 -2.62 -6.74
N GLU A 142 -23.03 -2.33 -6.36
CA GLU A 142 -24.03 -1.67 -7.21
C GLU A 142 -23.54 -0.29 -7.66
N HIS A 143 -22.86 0.46 -6.79
CA HIS A 143 -22.28 1.77 -7.15
C HIS A 143 -21.11 1.59 -8.12
N ILE A 144 -20.28 0.56 -7.94
CA ILE A 144 -19.16 0.27 -8.86
C ILE A 144 -19.68 -0.03 -10.26
N ARG A 145 -20.76 -0.81 -10.35
CA ARG A 145 -21.43 -1.12 -11.63
C ARG A 145 -22.07 0.11 -12.25
N LEU A 146 -22.79 0.90 -11.46
CA LEU A 146 -23.45 2.13 -11.92
C LEU A 146 -22.46 3.15 -12.50
N LEU A 147 -21.29 3.27 -11.86
CA LEU A 147 -20.23 4.20 -12.27
C LEU A 147 -19.29 3.58 -13.32
N GLU A 148 -19.50 2.35 -13.74
CA GLU A 148 -18.67 1.61 -14.71
C GLU A 148 -17.18 1.60 -14.34
N LEU A 149 -16.85 1.57 -13.03
CA LEU A 149 -15.46 1.60 -12.54
C LEU A 149 -14.72 0.28 -12.77
N ALA A 150 -15.44 -0.84 -12.67
CA ALA A 150 -14.94 -2.19 -12.90
C ALA A 150 -16.07 -3.12 -13.36
N SER A 151 -15.72 -4.11 -14.18
CA SER A 151 -16.65 -5.17 -14.57
C SER A 151 -16.89 -6.15 -13.40
N GLU A 152 -17.96 -6.95 -13.48
CA GLU A 152 -18.25 -8.00 -12.51
C GLU A 152 -17.06 -8.95 -12.28
N ALA A 153 -16.46 -9.41 -13.40
CA ALA A 153 -15.28 -10.27 -13.35
C ALA A 153 -14.09 -9.61 -12.65
N GLN A 154 -13.90 -8.30 -12.84
CA GLN A 154 -12.86 -7.55 -12.15
C GLN A 154 -13.18 -7.41 -10.65
N ILE A 155 -14.41 -7.11 -10.27
CA ILE A 155 -14.82 -7.03 -8.86
C ILE A 155 -14.51 -8.34 -8.13
N GLU A 156 -14.91 -9.48 -8.69
CA GLU A 156 -14.64 -10.80 -8.12
C GLU A 156 -13.14 -11.12 -8.05
N GLU A 157 -12.38 -10.78 -9.10
CA GLU A 157 -10.93 -10.99 -9.10
C GLU A 157 -10.21 -10.09 -8.07
N LEU A 158 -10.65 -8.83 -7.89
CA LEU A 158 -10.11 -7.93 -6.87
C LEU A 158 -10.34 -8.47 -5.45
N LYS A 159 -11.54 -8.99 -5.15
CA LYS A 159 -11.85 -9.64 -3.88
C LYS A 159 -10.94 -10.84 -3.64
N LYS A 160 -10.84 -11.72 -4.62
CA LYS A 160 -10.02 -12.94 -4.55
C LYS A 160 -8.55 -12.58 -4.29
N ARG A 161 -8.00 -11.63 -5.04
CA ARG A 161 -6.61 -11.17 -4.87
C ARG A 161 -6.40 -10.47 -3.53
N GLY A 162 -7.32 -9.62 -3.11
CA GLY A 162 -7.27 -8.99 -1.79
C GLY A 162 -7.19 -10.02 -0.66
N LEU A 163 -8.01 -11.07 -0.71
CA LEU A 163 -7.97 -12.15 0.27
C LEU A 163 -6.70 -12.99 0.18
N ALA A 164 -6.18 -13.27 -1.03
CA ALA A 164 -4.91 -13.98 -1.19
C ALA A 164 -3.73 -13.19 -0.60
N VAL A 165 -3.67 -11.87 -0.86
CA VAL A 165 -2.69 -10.96 -0.23
C VAL A 165 -2.85 -10.98 1.29
N ASN A 166 -4.09 -10.98 1.80
CA ASN A 166 -4.35 -11.01 3.24
C ASN A 166 -3.75 -12.25 3.90
N GLU A 167 -3.97 -13.44 3.35
CA GLU A 167 -3.42 -14.69 3.90
C GLU A 167 -1.90 -14.67 3.92
N ALA A 168 -1.26 -14.22 2.84
CA ALA A 168 0.19 -14.13 2.76
C ALA A 168 0.77 -13.14 3.78
N LEU A 169 0.22 -11.92 3.84
CA LEU A 169 0.70 -10.87 4.76
C LEU A 169 0.38 -11.19 6.21
N LYS A 170 -0.81 -11.72 6.52
CA LYS A 170 -1.22 -12.09 7.88
C LYS A 170 -0.29 -13.16 8.46
N SER A 171 0.02 -14.19 7.68
CA SER A 171 0.94 -15.25 8.08
C SER A 171 2.36 -14.71 8.33
N LEU A 172 2.88 -13.89 7.41
CA LEU A 172 4.19 -13.26 7.54
C LEU A 172 4.25 -12.37 8.78
N MET A 173 3.29 -11.43 8.94
CA MET A 173 3.31 -10.47 10.04
C MET A 173 3.16 -11.15 11.40
N LEU A 174 2.34 -12.20 11.47
CA LEU A 174 2.21 -13.01 12.69
C LEU A 174 3.54 -13.63 13.10
N SER A 175 4.33 -14.16 12.16
CA SER A 175 5.65 -14.73 12.42
C SER A 175 6.67 -13.69 12.93
N LYS A 176 6.39 -12.41 12.68
CA LYS A 176 7.21 -11.26 13.15
C LYS A 176 6.66 -10.58 14.41
N GLY A 177 5.71 -11.20 15.10
CA GLY A 177 5.08 -10.65 16.31
C GLY A 177 4.19 -9.46 16.06
N ILE A 178 3.68 -9.31 14.83
CA ILE A 178 2.85 -8.20 14.40
C ILE A 178 1.47 -8.70 13.98
N ARG A 179 0.43 -8.04 14.48
CA ARG A 179 -0.96 -8.29 14.08
C ARG A 179 -1.32 -7.37 12.90
N LEU A 180 -1.70 -7.97 11.78
CA LEU A 180 -2.25 -7.25 10.63
C LEU A 180 -3.73 -6.94 10.89
N ILE A 181 -4.06 -5.69 11.10
CA ILE A 181 -5.41 -5.22 11.43
C ILE A 181 -6.26 -5.07 10.17
N ASP A 182 -5.81 -4.24 9.28
CA ASP A 182 -6.38 -4.00 7.95
C ASP A 182 -5.33 -3.40 7.02
N PHE A 183 -5.64 -3.37 5.74
CA PHE A 183 -4.80 -2.71 4.75
C PHE A 183 -5.59 -2.34 3.50
N LYS A 184 -5.07 -1.35 2.78
CA LYS A 184 -5.54 -0.86 1.50
C LYS A 184 -4.62 -1.35 0.39
N LEU A 185 -5.21 -1.83 -0.70
CA LEU A 185 -4.54 -2.19 -1.95
C LEU A 185 -5.10 -1.38 -3.10
N GLU A 186 -4.26 -1.14 -4.09
CA GLU A 186 -4.68 -0.66 -5.41
C GLU A 186 -4.26 -1.67 -6.47
N PHE A 187 -5.04 -1.77 -7.52
CA PHE A 187 -4.77 -2.66 -8.63
C PHE A 187 -4.84 -1.90 -9.95
N GLY A 188 -4.13 -2.39 -10.94
CA GLY A 188 -4.16 -1.82 -12.27
C GLY A 188 -4.08 -2.88 -13.35
N LEU A 189 -4.49 -2.50 -14.55
CA LEU A 189 -4.41 -3.32 -15.76
C LEU A 189 -3.10 -3.02 -16.48
N ASP A 190 -2.34 -4.04 -16.78
CA ASP A 190 -1.20 -3.93 -17.69
C ASP A 190 -1.67 -3.83 -19.16
N GLN A 191 -0.73 -3.75 -20.09
CA GLN A 191 -1.05 -3.65 -21.53
C GLN A 191 -1.77 -4.88 -22.11
N LYS A 192 -1.67 -6.03 -21.44
CA LYS A 192 -2.37 -7.26 -21.83
C LYS A 192 -3.75 -7.38 -21.19
N GLY A 193 -4.11 -6.43 -20.33
CA GLY A 193 -5.34 -6.47 -19.55
C GLY A 193 -5.25 -7.35 -18.31
N GLU A 194 -4.04 -7.78 -17.91
CA GLU A 194 -3.84 -8.54 -16.67
C GLU A 194 -3.91 -7.60 -15.46
N ILE A 195 -4.62 -8.03 -14.42
CA ILE A 195 -4.71 -7.28 -13.17
C ILE A 195 -3.43 -7.51 -12.38
N LEU A 196 -2.74 -6.44 -12.04
CA LEU A 196 -1.56 -6.45 -11.18
C LEU A 196 -1.82 -5.68 -9.90
N LEU A 197 -1.27 -6.18 -8.79
CA LEU A 197 -1.18 -5.40 -7.56
C LEU A 197 -0.25 -4.21 -7.81
N ALA A 198 -0.71 -3.02 -7.45
CA ALA A 198 -0.02 -1.77 -7.71
C ALA A 198 0.14 -0.95 -6.42
N ASP A 199 0.52 0.31 -6.56
CA ASP A 199 0.75 1.29 -5.49
C ASP A 199 1.84 0.84 -4.51
N GLU A 200 1.52 0.64 -3.25
CA GLU A 200 2.44 0.22 -2.18
C GLU A 200 1.75 -0.67 -1.16
N ILE A 201 2.56 -1.42 -0.42
CA ILE A 201 2.18 -2.03 0.85
C ILE A 201 3.19 -1.55 1.88
N SER A 202 2.73 -0.70 2.80
CA SER A 202 3.60 -0.04 3.76
C SER A 202 2.81 0.34 5.02
N PRO A 203 3.45 0.85 6.07
CA PRO A 203 2.73 1.39 7.21
C PRO A 203 1.81 2.59 6.89
N ASP A 204 1.92 3.17 5.67
CA ASP A 204 0.98 4.21 5.19
C ASP A 204 -0.36 3.62 4.74
N THR A 205 -0.35 2.39 4.24
CA THR A 205 -1.53 1.69 3.70
C THR A 205 -2.03 0.54 4.56
N CYS A 206 -1.26 0.13 5.58
CA CYS A 206 -1.59 -0.95 6.50
C CYS A 206 -1.73 -0.44 7.94
N ARG A 207 -2.53 -1.13 8.76
CA ARG A 207 -2.49 -1.03 10.22
C ARG A 207 -1.79 -2.24 10.79
N PHE A 208 -0.71 -1.98 11.51
CA PHE A 208 0.13 -2.95 12.17
C PHE A 208 0.17 -2.70 13.67
N TRP A 209 -0.20 -3.70 14.45
CA TRP A 209 -0.10 -3.63 15.91
C TRP A 209 0.83 -4.70 16.44
N ASP A 210 1.70 -4.31 17.37
CA ASP A 210 2.53 -5.25 18.10
C ASP A 210 1.64 -6.19 18.93
N ILE A 211 1.90 -7.51 18.85
CA ILE A 211 1.04 -8.51 19.48
C ILE A 211 1.13 -8.46 21.01
N GLU A 212 2.31 -8.22 21.54
CA GLU A 212 2.54 -8.27 23.00
C GLU A 212 2.08 -6.98 23.69
N SER A 213 2.48 -5.84 23.15
CA SER A 213 2.24 -4.54 23.79
C SER A 213 0.98 -3.81 23.27
N GLY A 214 0.41 -4.24 22.14
CA GLY A 214 -0.66 -3.51 21.44
C GLY A 214 -0.21 -2.18 20.82
N LYS A 215 1.11 -1.92 20.77
CA LYS A 215 1.66 -0.68 20.20
C LYS A 215 1.31 -0.55 18.73
N ILE A 216 0.80 0.62 18.34
CA ILE A 216 0.53 0.97 16.94
C ILE A 216 1.86 1.22 16.23
N LEU A 217 2.09 0.53 15.10
CA LEU A 217 3.33 0.57 14.31
C LEU A 217 3.12 1.12 12.88
N ASP A 218 2.09 1.92 12.69
CA ASP A 218 1.65 2.42 11.38
C ASP A 218 1.30 3.92 11.41
N LYS A 219 0.73 4.41 10.30
CA LYS A 219 0.37 5.82 10.08
C LYS A 219 -0.68 6.36 11.07
N ASP A 220 -1.38 5.49 11.81
CA ASP A 220 -2.30 5.97 12.85
C ASP A 220 -1.55 6.70 13.97
N ARG A 221 -0.25 6.46 14.16
CA ARG A 221 0.59 7.29 15.04
C ARG A 221 0.60 8.75 14.60
N PHE A 222 0.71 8.99 13.29
CA PHE A 222 0.61 10.35 12.72
C PHE A 222 -0.82 10.89 12.80
N ARG A 223 -1.83 10.09 12.43
CA ARG A 223 -3.24 10.52 12.46
C ARG A 223 -3.70 10.91 13.85
N ARG A 224 -3.22 10.21 14.90
CA ARG A 224 -3.65 10.35 16.31
C ARG A 224 -2.66 11.13 17.18
N ASP A 225 -1.64 11.78 16.61
CA ASP A 225 -0.63 12.56 17.33
C ASP A 225 0.14 11.78 18.42
N LEU A 226 0.43 10.49 18.17
CA LEU A 226 1.11 9.62 19.13
C LEU A 226 2.65 9.80 19.10
N GLY A 227 3.18 10.55 18.12
CA GLY A 227 4.62 10.69 17.91
C GLY A 227 5.32 9.40 17.48
N GLY A 228 6.64 9.45 17.27
CA GLY A 228 7.45 8.26 16.97
C GLY A 228 7.03 7.50 15.69
N VAL A 229 6.63 8.20 14.64
CA VAL A 229 6.14 7.58 13.39
C VAL A 229 7.28 6.89 12.66
N THR A 230 8.42 7.59 12.48
CA THR A 230 9.58 7.05 11.78
C THR A 230 10.19 5.87 12.55
N GLU A 231 10.23 5.94 13.87
CA GLU A 231 10.69 4.86 14.75
C GLU A 231 9.80 3.61 14.60
N ALA A 232 8.48 3.79 14.49
CA ALA A 232 7.56 2.68 14.26
C ALA A 232 7.76 2.03 12.88
N TYR A 233 7.99 2.83 11.83
CA TYR A 233 8.29 2.30 10.49
C TYR A 233 9.64 1.59 10.45
N LEU A 234 10.64 2.13 11.16
CA LEU A 234 11.93 1.48 11.32
C LEU A 234 11.79 0.12 12.03
N GLU A 235 10.98 0.06 13.09
CA GLU A 235 10.69 -1.19 13.82
C GLU A 235 10.04 -2.24 12.89
N ILE A 236 9.06 -1.85 12.07
CA ILE A 236 8.48 -2.75 11.06
C ILE A 236 9.56 -3.26 10.10
N HIS A 237 10.37 -2.36 9.53
CA HIS A 237 11.44 -2.73 8.61
C HIS A 237 12.45 -3.70 9.23
N GLN A 238 12.89 -3.44 10.47
CA GLN A 238 13.81 -4.32 11.20
C GLN A 238 13.23 -5.71 11.41
N ARG A 239 12.00 -5.79 11.94
CA ARG A 239 11.34 -7.09 12.17
C ARG A 239 11.13 -7.89 10.87
N LEU A 240 10.86 -7.23 9.74
CA LEU A 240 10.73 -7.90 8.45
C LEU A 240 12.05 -8.47 7.96
N THR A 241 13.16 -7.75 8.16
CA THR A 241 14.50 -8.13 7.65
C THR A 241 15.32 -9.00 8.60
N GLU A 242 14.95 -9.09 9.88
CA GLU A 242 15.58 -10.00 10.82
C GLU A 242 15.29 -11.46 10.44
N GLU A 243 16.35 -12.28 10.36
CA GLU A 243 16.20 -13.73 10.22
C GLU A 243 15.56 -14.30 11.50
N ILE A 244 14.55 -15.16 11.32
CA ILE A 244 13.96 -15.90 12.44
C ILE A 244 14.98 -16.97 12.85
N THR A 245 15.67 -16.73 13.95
CA THR A 245 16.63 -17.69 14.56
C THR A 245 15.90 -18.88 15.18
#